data_5b353875d0191063b64921294f40f806
#
_entry.id   5b353875d0191063b64921294f40f806
#
_cell.length_a   1.000
_cell.length_b   1.000
_cell.length_c   1.000
_cell.angle_alpha   90.00
_cell.angle_beta   90.00
_cell.angle_gamma   90.00
#
_symmetry.space_group_name_H-M   'P 1'
#
loop_
_entity.id
_entity.type
_entity.pdbx_description
1 polymer ?
#
loop_
_entity_poly.entity_id
_entity_poly.type
_entity_poly.pdbx_seq_one_letter_code
_entity_poly.pdbx_strand_id
1 'polypeptide(L)'
;MRRIGRVSKTLRPSAGGFPKGHLIMRSIATIISFWLLCLASAFGAEGGYHSLPFDAPVVVDLGFFKITNSMIAMWVVAGVIILFAQLATRKISLIPSGMQNFAESIVEGLQGFLAGIMGTKLARETFWFFGSVFIFIVFANWMGMFPTVGTVGHYDVAPDGTKSDLIPWLRGANADLNTTLGLALAFFALWIYWSVKHNGFGGFLSHIFVYQGEGAGFIKLLLYVIFFLVGFLEIVSIMIRPLTLTLRLYGNVYAGENLLELMLQMGGQWFGWLAALPFYFLELLVGLIQALVFMLLTSVFLKLICDHGDHGDEEHGH
;
A
#
# COMPACT_ATOMS: atom_id res chain seq x y z
N MET A 1 -15.81 -44.24 75.81
CA MET A 1 -16.76 -43.97 74.72
C MET A 1 -16.32 -42.75 73.95
N ARG A 2 -15.63 -42.89 72.80
CA ARG A 2 -15.19 -41.81 71.91
C ARG A 2 -15.85 -41.96 70.56
N ARG A 3 -16.64 -40.97 70.17
CA ARG A 3 -17.25 -40.91 68.85
C ARG A 3 -16.25 -40.23 67.91
N ILE A 4 -15.93 -40.91 66.82
CA ILE A 4 -15.10 -40.44 65.76
C ILE A 4 -16.00 -39.72 64.73
N GLY A 5 -15.84 -38.41 64.60
CA GLY A 5 -16.52 -37.61 63.56
C GLY A 5 -15.86 -37.82 62.20
N ARG A 6 -16.65 -38.24 61.23
CA ARG A 6 -16.26 -38.45 59.80
C ARG A 6 -16.38 -37.09 59.07
N VAL A 7 -15.25 -36.53 58.69
CA VAL A 7 -15.22 -35.32 57.81
C VAL A 7 -15.36 -35.80 56.37
N SER A 8 -16.49 -35.48 55.76
CA SER A 8 -16.72 -35.66 54.32
C SER A 8 -16.06 -34.53 53.54
N LYS A 9 -14.96 -34.81 52.83
CA LYS A 9 -14.40 -33.91 51.81
C LYS A 9 -15.27 -33.94 50.59
N THR A 10 -16.05 -32.90 50.36
CA THR A 10 -16.72 -32.60 49.08
C THR A 10 -15.65 -32.15 48.09
N LEU A 11 -15.36 -33.05 47.12
CA LEU A 11 -14.56 -32.74 45.93
C LEU A 11 -15.38 -31.82 45.04
N ARG A 12 -14.92 -30.56 44.88
CA ARG A 12 -15.39 -29.67 43.82
C ARG A 12 -14.86 -30.19 42.47
N PRO A 13 -15.69 -30.31 41.42
CA PRO A 13 -15.20 -30.62 40.10
C PRO A 13 -14.38 -29.43 39.61
N SER A 14 -13.15 -29.71 39.18
CA SER A 14 -12.28 -28.78 38.50
C SER A 14 -12.94 -28.32 37.19
N ALA A 15 -13.15 -27.03 37.06
CA ALA A 15 -13.59 -26.42 35.80
C ALA A 15 -12.53 -26.72 34.73
N GLY A 16 -12.85 -27.66 33.83
CA GLY A 16 -12.00 -28.00 32.69
C GLY A 16 -11.80 -26.75 31.82
N GLY A 17 -10.57 -26.29 31.76
CA GLY A 17 -10.19 -25.23 30.83
C GLY A 17 -10.42 -25.71 29.39
N PHE A 18 -11.28 -25.03 28.67
CA PHE A 18 -11.47 -25.29 27.25
C PHE A 18 -10.16 -25.07 26.51
N PRO A 19 -9.68 -26.01 25.71
CA PRO A 19 -8.42 -25.88 25.01
C PRO A 19 -8.49 -24.71 24.03
N LYS A 20 -7.62 -23.70 24.23
CA LYS A 20 -7.52 -22.49 23.39
C LYS A 20 -7.36 -22.81 21.88
N GLY A 21 -6.93 -24.02 21.54
CA GLY A 21 -6.83 -24.50 20.16
C GLY A 21 -8.16 -24.58 19.41
N HIS A 22 -9.28 -24.89 20.10
CA HIS A 22 -10.60 -24.94 19.46
C HIS A 22 -11.13 -23.57 19.03
N LEU A 23 -10.77 -22.50 19.73
CA LEU A 23 -11.18 -21.14 19.36
C LEU A 23 -10.43 -20.66 18.12
N ILE A 24 -9.13 -20.93 18.04
CA ILE A 24 -8.29 -20.58 16.88
C ILE A 24 -8.75 -21.38 15.65
N MET A 25 -9.02 -22.67 15.80
CA MET A 25 -9.49 -23.52 14.70
C MET A 25 -10.88 -23.10 14.18
N ARG A 26 -11.77 -22.66 15.08
CA ARG A 26 -13.09 -22.09 14.69
C ARG A 26 -12.94 -20.74 13.95
N SER A 27 -12.04 -19.87 14.39
CA SER A 27 -11.78 -18.59 13.72
C SER A 27 -11.15 -18.81 12.34
N ILE A 28 -10.21 -19.74 12.20
CA ILE A 28 -9.64 -20.11 10.90
C ILE A 28 -10.71 -20.71 9.99
N ALA A 29 -11.53 -21.61 10.50
CA ALA A 29 -12.63 -22.24 9.74
C ALA A 29 -13.68 -21.20 9.29
N THR A 30 -14.02 -20.20 10.11
CA THR A 30 -14.95 -19.12 9.72
C THR A 30 -14.33 -18.19 8.66
N ILE A 31 -13.06 -17.89 8.75
CA ILE A 31 -12.34 -17.11 7.73
C ILE A 31 -12.30 -17.87 6.41
N ILE A 32 -11.94 -19.16 6.45
CA ILE A 32 -11.93 -20.02 5.25
C ILE A 32 -13.33 -20.16 4.65
N SER A 33 -14.36 -20.35 5.48
CA SER A 33 -15.75 -20.44 5.02
C SER A 33 -16.25 -19.14 4.41
N PHE A 34 -15.88 -17.99 5.00
CA PHE A 34 -16.19 -16.69 4.43
C PHE A 34 -15.51 -16.49 3.07
N TRP A 35 -14.22 -16.86 2.96
CA TRP A 35 -13.49 -16.84 1.69
C TRP A 35 -14.08 -17.77 0.65
N LEU A 36 -14.47 -18.98 1.04
CA LEU A 36 -15.13 -19.94 0.15
C LEU A 36 -16.53 -19.45 -0.29
N LEU A 37 -17.27 -18.78 0.58
CA LEU A 37 -18.57 -18.19 0.23
C LEU A 37 -18.41 -17.00 -0.73
N CYS A 38 -17.41 -16.15 -0.50
CA CYS A 38 -17.05 -15.06 -1.40
C CYS A 38 -16.54 -15.58 -2.76
N LEU A 39 -15.77 -16.66 -2.78
CA LEU A 39 -15.39 -17.37 -4.01
C LEU A 39 -16.60 -17.92 -4.74
N ALA A 40 -17.55 -18.54 -4.04
CA ALA A 40 -18.75 -19.10 -4.66
C ALA A 40 -19.66 -18.03 -5.31
N SER A 41 -19.67 -16.80 -4.81
CA SER A 41 -20.43 -15.69 -5.43
C SER A 41 -19.79 -15.17 -6.72
N ALA A 42 -18.49 -15.38 -6.92
CA ALA A 42 -17.79 -15.03 -8.16
C ALA A 42 -18.10 -15.99 -9.33
N PHE A 43 -18.72 -17.16 -9.06
CA PHE A 43 -19.02 -18.18 -10.06
C PHE A 43 -20.28 -17.91 -10.91
N GLY A 44 -20.99 -16.81 -10.71
CA GLY A 44 -22.25 -16.52 -11.40
C GLY A 44 -22.15 -15.70 -12.70
N ALA A 45 -20.96 -15.27 -13.09
CA ALA A 45 -20.80 -14.41 -14.28
C ALA A 45 -20.56 -15.26 -15.53
N GLU A 46 -21.64 -15.53 -16.29
CA GLU A 46 -21.56 -15.91 -17.70
C GLU A 46 -21.16 -14.66 -18.50
N GLY A 47 -19.89 -14.48 -18.81
CA GLY A 47 -19.40 -13.38 -19.65
C GLY A 47 -18.16 -13.80 -20.41
N GLY A 48 -18.09 -13.44 -21.71
CA GLY A 48 -16.87 -13.56 -22.51
C GLY A 48 -15.77 -12.67 -21.93
N TYR A 49 -14.51 -12.90 -22.34
CA TYR A 49 -13.36 -12.09 -21.89
C TYR A 49 -13.56 -10.62 -22.28
N HIS A 50 -13.80 -9.80 -21.29
CA HIS A 50 -13.72 -8.36 -21.39
C HIS A 50 -12.53 -7.91 -20.56
N SER A 51 -11.49 -7.40 -21.22
CA SER A 51 -10.39 -6.73 -20.49
C SER A 51 -10.97 -5.60 -19.65
N LEU A 52 -10.54 -5.47 -18.41
CA LEU A 52 -10.97 -4.36 -17.57
C LEU A 52 -10.70 -3.03 -18.27
N PRO A 53 -11.63 -2.06 -18.23
CA PRO A 53 -11.43 -0.78 -18.88
C PRO A 53 -10.22 -0.06 -18.26
N PHE A 54 -9.45 0.62 -19.13
CA PHE A 54 -8.29 1.38 -18.69
C PHE A 54 -8.67 2.51 -17.71
N ASP A 55 -9.78 3.18 -18.00
CA ASP A 55 -10.32 4.24 -17.16
C ASP A 55 -11.27 3.69 -16.09
N ALA A 56 -11.23 4.28 -14.88
CA ALA A 56 -12.16 3.93 -13.83
C ALA A 56 -13.58 4.42 -14.16
N PRO A 57 -14.60 3.54 -14.17
CA PRO A 57 -15.98 3.92 -14.44
C PRO A 57 -16.49 4.98 -13.46
N VAL A 58 -17.25 5.95 -13.97
CA VAL A 58 -17.89 6.99 -13.18
C VAL A 58 -19.16 6.42 -12.55
N VAL A 59 -19.26 6.46 -11.22
CA VAL A 59 -20.45 6.00 -10.47
C VAL A 59 -21.43 7.13 -10.24
N VAL A 60 -20.91 8.34 -9.95
CA VAL A 60 -21.74 9.53 -9.73
C VAL A 60 -21.13 10.71 -10.46
N ASP A 61 -21.91 11.35 -11.32
CA ASP A 61 -21.53 12.59 -12.01
C ASP A 61 -22.22 13.80 -11.34
N LEU A 62 -21.41 14.64 -10.69
CA LEU A 62 -21.87 15.88 -10.05
C LEU A 62 -21.69 17.11 -10.97
N GLY A 63 -21.36 16.89 -12.24
CA GLY A 63 -21.12 17.92 -13.25
C GLY A 63 -19.73 18.54 -13.16
N PHE A 64 -19.35 19.13 -12.04
CA PHE A 64 -17.99 19.68 -11.83
C PHE A 64 -16.99 18.65 -11.27
N PHE A 65 -17.47 17.56 -10.68
CA PHE A 65 -16.65 16.50 -10.09
C PHE A 65 -17.28 15.13 -10.35
N LYS A 66 -16.48 14.21 -10.89
CA LYS A 66 -16.91 12.84 -11.17
C LYS A 66 -16.34 11.90 -10.11
N ILE A 67 -17.22 11.18 -9.44
CA ILE A 67 -16.83 10.16 -8.45
C ILE A 67 -16.69 8.84 -9.19
N THR A 68 -15.48 8.31 -9.22
CA THR A 68 -15.17 6.99 -9.79
C THR A 68 -15.32 5.89 -8.74
N ASN A 69 -15.50 4.66 -9.21
CA ASN A 69 -15.57 3.49 -8.34
C ASN A 69 -14.26 3.25 -7.56
N SER A 70 -13.10 3.59 -8.13
CA SER A 70 -11.80 3.54 -7.46
C SER A 70 -11.70 4.52 -6.29
N MET A 71 -12.30 5.72 -6.43
CA MET A 71 -12.34 6.70 -5.34
C MET A 71 -13.18 6.19 -4.16
N ILE A 72 -14.30 5.52 -4.44
CA ILE A 72 -15.12 4.90 -3.38
C ILE A 72 -14.32 3.81 -2.67
N ALA A 73 -13.63 2.95 -3.41
CA ALA A 73 -12.75 1.92 -2.85
C ALA A 73 -11.63 2.53 -1.98
N MET A 74 -11.02 3.63 -2.43
CA MET A 74 -10.00 4.36 -1.66
C MET A 74 -10.56 4.88 -0.32
N TRP A 75 -11.78 5.44 -0.30
CA TRP A 75 -12.43 5.91 0.93
C TRP A 75 -12.76 4.76 1.88
N VAL A 76 -13.19 3.62 1.34
CA VAL A 76 -13.45 2.41 2.13
C VAL A 76 -12.14 1.90 2.76
N VAL A 77 -11.06 1.81 1.99
CA VAL A 77 -9.73 1.42 2.51
C VAL A 77 -9.27 2.37 3.61
N ALA A 78 -9.34 3.69 3.37
CA ALA A 78 -8.97 4.68 4.37
C ALA A 78 -9.83 4.55 5.65
N GLY A 79 -11.14 4.36 5.50
CA GLY A 79 -12.06 4.13 6.62
C GLY A 79 -11.72 2.89 7.43
N VAL A 80 -11.38 1.78 6.77
CA VAL A 80 -10.97 0.52 7.41
C VAL A 80 -9.66 0.70 8.20
N ILE A 81 -8.67 1.39 7.61
CA ILE A 81 -7.39 1.66 8.28
C ILE A 81 -7.60 2.56 9.50
N ILE A 82 -8.38 3.62 9.37
CA ILE A 82 -8.70 4.53 10.49
C ILE A 82 -9.43 3.77 11.60
N LEU A 83 -10.43 2.97 11.25
CA LEU A 83 -11.17 2.14 12.21
C LEU A 83 -10.25 1.16 12.93
N PHE A 84 -9.37 0.47 12.20
CA PHE A 84 -8.38 -0.42 12.78
C PHE A 84 -7.45 0.31 13.75
N ALA A 85 -6.91 1.47 13.35
CA ALA A 85 -6.05 2.29 14.21
C ALA A 85 -6.79 2.75 15.47
N GLN A 86 -8.03 3.20 15.36
CA GLN A 86 -8.85 3.60 16.51
C GLN A 86 -9.13 2.43 17.46
N LEU A 87 -9.44 1.25 16.94
CA LEU A 87 -9.67 0.05 17.75
C LEU A 87 -8.39 -0.42 18.44
N ALA A 88 -7.24 -0.38 17.75
CA ALA A 88 -5.94 -0.75 18.31
C ALA A 88 -5.48 0.20 19.43
N THR A 89 -5.80 1.51 19.30
CA THR A 89 -5.37 2.55 20.25
C THR A 89 -6.42 2.89 21.32
N ARG A 90 -7.60 2.27 21.29
CA ARG A 90 -8.72 2.60 22.21
C ARG A 90 -8.39 2.35 23.68
N LYS A 91 -7.57 1.35 23.99
CA LYS A 91 -7.14 1.00 25.36
C LYS A 91 -5.64 0.72 25.33
N ILE A 92 -4.85 1.78 25.47
CA ILE A 92 -3.39 1.67 25.49
C ILE A 92 -2.96 1.16 26.87
N SER A 93 -2.21 0.04 26.88
CA SER A 93 -1.61 -0.53 28.10
C SER A 93 -0.09 -0.62 27.94
N LEU A 94 0.63 -0.54 29.06
CA LEU A 94 2.10 -0.66 29.08
C LEU A 94 2.60 -2.04 28.60
N ILE A 95 1.77 -3.07 28.81
CA ILE A 95 2.02 -4.42 28.27
C ILE A 95 0.98 -4.63 27.16
N PRO A 96 1.37 -4.47 25.88
CA PRO A 96 0.43 -4.55 24.78
C PRO A 96 -0.13 -5.95 24.62
N SER A 97 -1.43 -6.05 24.30
CA SER A 97 -2.09 -7.32 24.07
C SER A 97 -3.08 -7.23 22.89
N GLY A 98 -3.28 -8.35 22.18
CA GLY A 98 -4.25 -8.43 21.09
C GLY A 98 -3.94 -7.47 19.94
N MET A 99 -4.93 -6.64 19.57
CA MET A 99 -4.82 -5.71 18.43
C MET A 99 -3.75 -4.62 18.64
N GLN A 100 -3.56 -4.16 19.88
CA GLN A 100 -2.50 -3.19 20.19
C GLN A 100 -1.11 -3.79 19.89
N ASN A 101 -0.84 -5.00 20.38
CA ASN A 101 0.45 -5.67 20.14
C ASN A 101 0.70 -5.91 18.63
N PHE A 102 -0.34 -6.25 17.89
CA PHE A 102 -0.23 -6.43 16.44
C PHE A 102 0.11 -5.10 15.73
N ALA A 103 -0.59 -4.01 16.07
CA ALA A 103 -0.33 -2.70 15.49
C ALA A 103 1.08 -2.17 15.86
N GLU A 104 1.50 -2.32 17.12
CA GLU A 104 2.83 -1.93 17.57
C GLU A 104 3.91 -2.73 16.83
N SER A 105 3.75 -4.04 16.66
CA SER A 105 4.70 -4.88 15.91
C SER A 105 4.88 -4.43 14.46
N ILE A 106 3.80 -4.01 13.79
CA ILE A 106 3.88 -3.45 12.43
C ILE A 106 4.64 -2.13 12.44
N VAL A 107 4.27 -1.22 13.36
CA VAL A 107 4.90 0.10 13.47
C VAL A 107 6.38 0.00 13.79
N GLU A 108 6.76 -0.81 14.78
CA GLU A 108 8.15 -1.04 15.17
C GLU A 108 8.96 -1.68 14.03
N GLY A 109 8.40 -2.69 13.36
CA GLY A 109 9.04 -3.34 12.21
C GLY A 109 9.29 -2.38 11.06
N LEU A 110 8.31 -1.56 10.69
CA LEU A 110 8.44 -0.55 9.63
C LEU A 110 9.41 0.55 10.03
N GLN A 111 9.37 1.01 11.28
CA GLN A 111 10.29 2.03 11.77
C GLN A 111 11.73 1.53 11.80
N GLY A 112 11.96 0.30 12.25
CA GLY A 112 13.26 -0.36 12.23
C GLY A 112 13.79 -0.52 10.80
N PHE A 113 12.94 -0.92 9.86
CA PHE A 113 13.29 -1.04 8.45
C PHE A 113 13.71 0.32 7.85
N LEU A 114 12.93 1.37 8.06
CA LEU A 114 13.25 2.72 7.59
C LEU A 114 14.52 3.27 8.24
N ALA A 115 14.71 3.03 9.54
CA ALA A 115 15.91 3.46 10.25
C ALA A 115 17.18 2.78 9.70
N GLY A 116 17.08 1.53 9.25
CA GLY A 116 18.16 0.83 8.57
C GLY A 116 18.54 1.45 7.21
N ILE A 117 17.58 2.09 6.52
CA ILE A 117 17.80 2.71 5.21
C ILE A 117 18.33 4.15 5.37
N MET A 118 17.60 5.00 6.10
CA MET A 118 17.81 6.46 6.09
C MET A 118 18.37 7.00 7.42
N GLY A 119 18.71 6.13 8.37
CA GLY A 119 19.16 6.51 9.70
C GLY A 119 17.99 6.84 10.65
N THR A 120 18.25 6.77 11.96
CA THR A 120 17.22 6.86 13.00
C THR A 120 16.55 8.23 13.08
N LYS A 121 17.30 9.32 12.85
CA LYS A 121 16.81 10.70 12.94
C LYS A 121 15.80 10.98 11.82
N LEU A 122 16.20 10.80 10.56
CA LEU A 122 15.38 11.06 9.39
C LEU A 122 14.18 10.10 9.32
N ALA A 123 14.39 8.80 9.66
CA ALA A 123 13.32 7.82 9.72
C ALA A 123 12.23 8.22 10.72
N ARG A 124 12.57 8.69 11.92
CA ARG A 124 11.60 9.13 12.93
C ARG A 124 10.81 10.36 12.47
N GLU A 125 11.46 11.31 11.81
CA GLU A 125 10.83 12.53 11.31
C GLU A 125 9.82 12.24 10.20
N THR A 126 10.12 11.27 9.33
CA THR A 126 9.36 11.00 8.12
C THR A 126 8.43 9.78 8.23
N PHE A 127 8.52 9.04 9.34
CA PHE A 127 7.80 7.79 9.59
C PHE A 127 6.27 7.91 9.40
N TRP A 128 5.70 9.01 9.89
CA TRP A 128 4.26 9.25 9.78
C TRP A 128 3.75 9.15 8.34
N PHE A 129 4.55 9.60 7.38
CA PHE A 129 4.21 9.52 5.97
C PHE A 129 4.49 8.13 5.40
N PHE A 130 5.74 7.64 5.51
CA PHE A 130 6.14 6.36 4.92
C PHE A 130 5.36 5.18 5.49
N GLY A 131 5.14 5.15 6.79
CA GLY A 131 4.34 4.12 7.44
C GLY A 131 2.88 4.13 7.01
N SER A 132 2.26 5.32 6.94
CA SER A 132 0.89 5.48 6.48
C SER A 132 0.71 5.06 5.02
N VAL A 133 1.61 5.49 4.15
CA VAL A 133 1.56 5.17 2.71
C VAL A 133 1.79 3.67 2.49
N PHE A 134 2.74 3.06 3.19
CA PHE A 134 2.97 1.61 3.11
C PHE A 134 1.71 0.82 3.47
N ILE A 135 1.13 1.11 4.63
CA ILE A 135 -0.09 0.45 5.10
C ILE A 135 -1.24 0.68 4.10
N PHE A 136 -1.40 1.93 3.63
CA PHE A 136 -2.43 2.26 2.65
C PHE A 136 -2.28 1.46 1.36
N ILE A 137 -1.08 1.39 0.76
CA ILE A 137 -0.84 0.66 -0.48
C ILE A 137 -1.09 -0.84 -0.30
N VAL A 138 -0.64 -1.45 0.82
CA VAL A 138 -0.91 -2.86 1.12
C VAL A 138 -2.41 -3.13 1.18
N PHE A 139 -3.14 -2.34 1.97
CA PHE A 139 -4.59 -2.52 2.10
C PHE A 139 -5.34 -2.23 0.80
N ALA A 140 -4.92 -1.22 0.03
CA ALA A 140 -5.51 -0.90 -1.26
C ALA A 140 -5.32 -2.03 -2.29
N ASN A 141 -4.12 -2.62 -2.35
CA ASN A 141 -3.83 -3.76 -3.22
C ASN A 141 -4.64 -5.00 -2.80
N TRP A 142 -4.64 -5.32 -1.51
CA TRP A 142 -5.36 -6.49 -1.01
C TRP A 142 -6.88 -6.33 -1.11
N MET A 143 -7.40 -5.11 -0.93
CA MET A 143 -8.83 -4.82 -1.08
C MET A 143 -9.30 -5.05 -2.52
N GLY A 144 -8.48 -4.69 -3.52
CA GLY A 144 -8.76 -4.94 -4.95
C GLY A 144 -8.94 -6.42 -5.28
N MET A 145 -8.30 -7.29 -4.52
CA MET A 145 -8.37 -8.75 -4.70
C MET A 145 -9.56 -9.42 -4.02
N PHE A 146 -10.37 -8.69 -3.25
CA PHE A 146 -11.58 -9.27 -2.67
C PHE A 146 -12.55 -9.70 -3.78
N PRO A 147 -13.10 -10.94 -3.73
CA PRO A 147 -13.96 -11.48 -4.80
C PRO A 147 -15.24 -10.68 -5.05
N THR A 148 -15.64 -9.80 -4.12
CA THR A 148 -16.77 -8.89 -4.27
C THR A 148 -16.41 -7.62 -5.05
N VAL A 149 -15.12 -7.30 -5.18
CA VAL A 149 -14.63 -6.18 -5.99
C VAL A 149 -14.66 -6.62 -7.45
N GLY A 150 -15.27 -5.79 -8.30
CA GLY A 150 -15.47 -6.13 -9.72
C GLY A 150 -16.70 -6.97 -10.05
N THR A 151 -17.34 -7.64 -9.05
CA THR A 151 -18.49 -8.54 -9.29
C THR A 151 -19.83 -7.93 -8.88
N VAL A 152 -19.86 -6.95 -8.00
CA VAL A 152 -21.07 -6.25 -7.55
C VAL A 152 -21.15 -4.90 -8.24
N GLY A 153 -22.18 -4.70 -9.05
CA GLY A 153 -22.37 -3.47 -9.82
C GLY A 153 -23.76 -3.36 -10.39
N HIS A 154 -23.94 -2.46 -11.36
CA HIS A 154 -25.17 -2.30 -12.12
C HIS A 154 -24.90 -2.44 -13.61
N TYR A 155 -25.94 -2.76 -14.36
CA TYR A 155 -25.90 -2.80 -15.81
C TYR A 155 -26.56 -1.52 -16.34
N ASP A 156 -25.87 -0.80 -17.21
CA ASP A 156 -26.54 0.21 -18.00
C ASP A 156 -27.35 -0.48 -19.09
N VAL A 157 -28.58 -0.02 -19.28
CA VAL A 157 -29.46 -0.52 -20.34
C VAL A 157 -29.45 0.51 -21.44
N ALA A 158 -28.93 0.15 -22.61
CA ALA A 158 -29.00 1.01 -23.79
C ALA A 158 -30.45 1.23 -24.23
N PRO A 159 -30.74 2.32 -24.99
CA PRO A 159 -32.12 2.62 -25.47
C PRO A 159 -32.74 1.50 -26.31
N ASP A 160 -31.93 0.61 -26.87
CA ASP A 160 -32.34 -0.57 -27.63
C ASP A 160 -32.68 -1.80 -26.75
N GLY A 161 -32.57 -1.67 -25.42
CA GLY A 161 -32.84 -2.75 -24.48
C GLY A 161 -31.67 -3.71 -24.28
N THR A 162 -30.54 -3.51 -24.96
CA THR A 162 -29.32 -4.31 -24.70
C THR A 162 -28.69 -3.91 -23.39
N LYS A 163 -28.31 -4.92 -22.57
CA LYS A 163 -27.56 -4.68 -21.34
C LYS A 163 -26.11 -4.42 -21.72
N SER A 164 -25.55 -3.33 -21.21
CA SER A 164 -24.13 -3.07 -21.26
C SER A 164 -23.36 -4.04 -20.36
N ASP A 165 -22.04 -3.97 -20.42
CA ASP A 165 -21.19 -4.68 -19.48
C ASP A 165 -21.45 -4.24 -18.03
N LEU A 166 -21.18 -5.13 -17.08
CA LEU A 166 -21.31 -4.84 -15.66
C LEU A 166 -20.40 -3.68 -15.27
N ILE A 167 -20.97 -2.59 -14.77
CA ILE A 167 -20.22 -1.49 -14.17
C ILE A 167 -20.07 -1.77 -12.66
N PRO A 168 -18.90 -2.20 -12.19
CA PRO A 168 -18.71 -2.54 -10.79
C PRO A 168 -18.72 -1.28 -9.90
N TRP A 169 -19.35 -1.36 -8.75
CA TRP A 169 -19.35 -0.26 -7.76
C TRP A 169 -18.01 -0.09 -7.06
N LEU A 170 -17.23 -1.16 -6.95
CA LEU A 170 -15.91 -1.15 -6.35
C LEU A 170 -14.90 -1.73 -7.33
N ARG A 171 -13.79 -1.05 -7.49
CA ARG A 171 -12.60 -1.50 -8.21
C ARG A 171 -11.39 -1.26 -7.34
N GLY A 172 -10.31 -2.00 -7.55
CA GLY A 172 -9.06 -1.79 -6.82
C GLY A 172 -8.65 -0.31 -6.83
N ALA A 173 -8.38 0.27 -5.65
CA ALA A 173 -8.07 1.70 -5.55
C ALA A 173 -6.83 2.09 -6.36
N ASN A 174 -5.83 1.21 -6.41
CA ASN A 174 -4.59 1.40 -7.17
C ASN A 174 -4.68 0.96 -8.63
N ALA A 175 -5.80 0.40 -9.07
CA ALA A 175 -6.10 0.13 -10.48
C ALA A 175 -6.58 1.39 -11.24
N ASP A 176 -6.52 2.55 -10.60
CA ASP A 176 -6.77 3.86 -11.21
C ASP A 176 -5.50 4.70 -11.24
N LEU A 177 -5.14 5.17 -12.44
CA LEU A 177 -3.97 6.01 -12.65
C LEU A 177 -4.02 7.32 -11.85
N ASN A 178 -5.23 7.90 -11.69
CA ASN A 178 -5.39 9.15 -10.94
C ASN A 178 -5.05 8.97 -9.45
N THR A 179 -5.46 7.85 -8.85
CA THR A 179 -5.16 7.52 -7.45
C THR A 179 -3.66 7.33 -7.23
N THR A 180 -3.01 6.55 -8.09
CA THR A 180 -1.58 6.27 -7.99
C THR A 180 -0.73 7.49 -8.30
N LEU A 181 -1.15 8.33 -9.26
CA LEU A 181 -0.51 9.61 -9.56
C LEU A 181 -0.65 10.59 -8.39
N GLY A 182 -1.83 10.68 -7.79
CA GLY A 182 -2.06 11.52 -6.61
C GLY A 182 -1.14 11.15 -5.44
N LEU A 183 -0.96 9.86 -5.19
CA LEU A 183 -0.05 9.35 -4.16
C LEU A 183 1.42 9.68 -4.47
N ALA A 184 1.85 9.50 -5.71
CA ALA A 184 3.21 9.82 -6.15
C ALA A 184 3.50 11.33 -6.12
N LEU A 185 2.51 12.16 -6.48
CA LEU A 185 2.63 13.62 -6.39
C LEU A 185 2.65 14.12 -4.93
N ALA A 186 1.87 13.51 -4.04
CA ALA A 186 1.94 13.80 -2.61
C ALA A 186 3.33 13.51 -2.04
N PHE A 187 3.90 12.32 -2.40
CA PHE A 187 5.29 12.01 -2.06
C PHE A 187 6.25 13.06 -2.63
N PHE A 188 6.12 13.42 -3.89
CA PHE A 188 7.01 14.37 -4.55
C PHE A 188 6.98 15.76 -3.90
N ALA A 189 5.79 16.24 -3.53
CA ALA A 189 5.64 17.50 -2.81
C ALA A 189 6.33 17.48 -1.44
N LEU A 190 6.16 16.39 -0.67
CA LEU A 190 6.82 16.20 0.62
C LEU A 190 8.33 16.00 0.48
N TRP A 191 8.79 15.33 -0.56
CA TRP A 191 10.19 15.16 -0.88
C TRP A 191 10.86 16.52 -1.13
N ILE A 192 10.23 17.43 -1.91
CA ILE A 192 10.70 18.80 -2.11
C ILE A 192 10.73 19.53 -0.75
N TYR A 193 9.67 19.41 0.05
CA TYR A 193 9.60 20.07 1.36
C TYR A 193 10.75 19.64 2.28
N TRP A 194 11.00 18.35 2.45
CA TRP A 194 12.08 17.85 3.29
C TRP A 194 13.45 18.19 2.72
N SER A 195 13.61 18.11 1.42
CA SER A 195 14.85 18.49 0.73
C SER A 195 15.22 19.96 0.98
N VAL A 196 14.26 20.87 0.85
CA VAL A 196 14.47 22.29 1.15
C VAL A 196 14.65 22.54 2.65
N LYS A 197 13.97 21.80 3.51
CA LYS A 197 14.10 21.93 4.98
C LYS A 197 15.48 21.52 5.47
N HIS A 198 16.09 20.48 4.93
CA HIS A 198 17.40 19.98 5.34
C HIS A 198 18.58 20.73 4.70
N ASN A 199 18.47 21.08 3.43
CA ASN A 199 19.58 21.70 2.67
C ASN A 199 19.42 23.21 2.48
N GLY A 200 18.25 23.78 2.82
CA GLY A 200 17.89 25.13 2.42
C GLY A 200 17.63 25.25 0.91
N PHE A 201 17.01 26.34 0.49
CA PHE A 201 16.69 26.56 -0.93
C PHE A 201 17.95 26.67 -1.81
N GLY A 202 18.99 27.34 -1.32
CA GLY A 202 20.28 27.48 -2.01
C GLY A 202 21.01 26.14 -2.15
N GLY A 203 21.04 25.33 -1.09
CA GLY A 203 21.63 23.99 -1.10
C GLY A 203 20.90 23.02 -2.04
N PHE A 204 19.58 23.09 -2.07
CA PHE A 204 18.79 22.30 -3.03
C PHE A 204 19.12 22.66 -4.49
N LEU A 205 19.26 23.93 -4.79
CA LEU A 205 19.58 24.38 -6.15
C LEU A 205 21.04 24.06 -6.52
N SER A 206 21.98 24.20 -5.58
CA SER A 206 23.39 23.84 -5.80
C SER A 206 23.57 22.33 -5.99
N HIS A 207 22.72 21.49 -5.37
CA HIS A 207 22.75 20.06 -5.59
C HIS A 207 22.35 19.67 -7.04
N ILE A 208 21.41 20.40 -7.63
CA ILE A 208 20.99 20.16 -9.03
C ILE A 208 22.06 20.66 -10.02
N PHE A 209 22.66 21.82 -9.74
CA PHE A 209 23.64 22.47 -10.62
C PHE A 209 25.04 22.46 -9.99
N VAL A 210 25.54 21.28 -9.59
CA VAL A 210 26.88 21.17 -9.01
C VAL A 210 27.95 21.51 -10.04
N TYR A 211 28.70 22.60 -9.80
CA TYR A 211 29.92 22.90 -10.53
C TYR A 211 31.15 22.41 -9.72
N GLN A 212 31.74 21.32 -10.09
CA GLN A 212 32.96 20.75 -9.45
C GLN A 212 34.20 20.81 -10.34
N GLY A 213 34.26 21.77 -11.25
CA GLY A 213 35.34 21.83 -12.23
C GLY A 213 36.50 22.74 -11.79
N GLU A 214 37.66 22.15 -11.46
CA GLU A 214 38.94 22.87 -11.44
C GLU A 214 39.54 22.85 -12.86
N GLY A 215 39.44 23.97 -13.55
CA GLY A 215 40.02 24.13 -14.90
C GLY A 215 40.28 25.60 -15.22
N ALA A 216 41.31 25.89 -16.02
CA ALA A 216 41.65 27.23 -16.49
C ALA A 216 41.32 27.42 -17.97
N GLY A 217 40.90 28.60 -18.36
CA GLY A 217 40.67 28.99 -19.74
C GLY A 217 39.54 28.26 -20.44
N PHE A 218 39.78 27.71 -21.63
CA PHE A 218 38.78 27.04 -22.47
C PHE A 218 38.20 25.77 -21.82
N ILE A 219 38.98 25.06 -21.03
CA ILE A 219 38.52 23.88 -20.30
C ILE A 219 37.44 24.27 -19.27
N LYS A 220 37.57 25.40 -18.59
CA LYS A 220 36.58 25.90 -17.64
C LYS A 220 35.23 26.19 -18.30
N LEU A 221 35.24 26.79 -19.49
CA LEU A 221 34.03 27.06 -20.26
C LEU A 221 33.34 25.77 -20.71
N LEU A 222 34.14 24.79 -21.19
CA LEU A 222 33.63 23.48 -21.59
C LEU A 222 33.01 22.73 -20.40
N LEU A 223 33.67 22.71 -19.24
CA LEU A 223 33.16 22.13 -18.02
C LEU A 223 31.84 22.78 -17.57
N TYR A 224 31.75 24.13 -17.65
CA TYR A 224 30.50 24.80 -17.30
C TYR A 224 29.32 24.36 -18.16
N VAL A 225 29.51 24.20 -19.46
CA VAL A 225 28.46 23.70 -20.38
C VAL A 225 28.09 22.24 -20.04
N ILE A 226 29.09 21.39 -19.76
CA ILE A 226 28.84 19.99 -19.40
C ILE A 226 28.06 19.92 -18.09
N PHE A 227 28.48 20.61 -17.04
CA PHE A 227 27.76 20.58 -15.75
C PHE A 227 26.36 21.20 -15.82
N PHE A 228 26.15 22.21 -16.67
CA PHE A 228 24.82 22.72 -16.94
C PHE A 228 23.91 21.68 -17.60
N LEU A 229 24.42 20.94 -18.58
CA LEU A 229 23.66 19.84 -19.21
C LEU A 229 23.39 18.69 -18.22
N VAL A 230 24.35 18.35 -17.36
CA VAL A 230 24.15 17.34 -16.30
C VAL A 230 23.07 17.78 -15.32
N GLY A 231 23.07 19.06 -14.90
CA GLY A 231 22.01 19.61 -14.05
C GLY A 231 20.63 19.56 -14.72
N PHE A 232 20.55 19.81 -16.02
CA PHE A 232 19.30 19.66 -16.76
C PHE A 232 18.83 18.18 -16.80
N LEU A 233 19.73 17.23 -17.00
CA LEU A 233 19.42 15.79 -16.94
C LEU A 233 18.95 15.39 -15.53
N GLU A 234 19.53 15.97 -14.47
CA GLU A 234 19.08 15.72 -13.10
C GLU A 234 17.65 16.23 -12.87
N ILE A 235 17.28 17.40 -13.37
CA ILE A 235 15.89 17.89 -13.31
C ILE A 235 14.95 16.92 -14.02
N VAL A 236 15.29 16.45 -15.21
CA VAL A 236 14.49 15.46 -15.95
C VAL A 236 14.37 14.15 -15.15
N SER A 237 15.45 13.67 -14.55
CA SER A 237 15.47 12.50 -13.68
C SER A 237 14.52 12.67 -12.48
N ILE A 238 14.57 13.79 -11.80
CA ILE A 238 13.69 14.14 -10.66
C ILE A 238 12.22 14.12 -11.09
N MET A 239 11.89 14.70 -12.25
CA MET A 239 10.51 14.76 -12.77
C MET A 239 9.97 13.37 -13.19
N ILE A 240 10.83 12.49 -13.68
CA ILE A 240 10.44 11.13 -14.09
C ILE A 240 10.17 10.22 -12.88
N ARG A 241 10.75 10.48 -11.71
CA ARG A 241 10.59 9.64 -10.50
C ARG A 241 9.12 9.42 -10.10
N PRO A 242 8.28 10.45 -9.91
CA PRO A 242 6.87 10.25 -9.58
C PRO A 242 6.11 9.51 -10.69
N LEU A 243 6.42 9.77 -11.96
CA LEU A 243 5.79 9.06 -13.08
C LEU A 243 6.12 7.56 -13.05
N THR A 244 7.38 7.20 -12.82
CA THR A 244 7.82 5.80 -12.74
C THR A 244 7.16 5.07 -11.56
N LEU A 245 7.01 5.75 -10.40
CA LEU A 245 6.33 5.20 -9.22
C LEU A 245 4.85 4.95 -9.51
N THR A 246 4.19 5.93 -10.13
CA THR A 246 2.78 5.83 -10.55
C THR A 246 2.55 4.65 -11.49
N LEU A 247 3.31 4.58 -12.59
CA LEU A 247 3.15 3.53 -13.59
C LEU A 247 3.47 2.14 -13.03
N ARG A 248 4.41 2.03 -12.12
CA ARG A 248 4.75 0.76 -11.47
C ARG A 248 3.61 0.28 -10.58
N LEU A 249 3.07 1.17 -9.72
CA LEU A 249 1.98 0.81 -8.82
C LEU A 249 0.71 0.47 -9.61
N TYR A 250 0.31 1.34 -10.54
CA TYR A 250 -0.84 1.14 -11.42
C TYR A 250 -0.68 -0.13 -12.27
N GLY A 251 0.47 -0.26 -12.95
CA GLY A 251 0.72 -1.34 -13.91
C GLY A 251 0.68 -2.73 -13.26
N ASN A 252 1.25 -2.87 -12.07
CA ASN A 252 1.24 -4.16 -11.36
C ASN A 252 -0.20 -4.56 -10.97
N VAL A 253 -0.98 -3.64 -10.41
CA VAL A 253 -2.35 -3.94 -9.98
C VAL A 253 -3.25 -4.20 -11.20
N TYR A 254 -3.18 -3.35 -12.22
CA TYR A 254 -3.97 -3.52 -13.44
C TYR A 254 -3.65 -4.83 -14.17
N ALA A 255 -2.35 -5.18 -14.28
CA ALA A 255 -1.93 -6.44 -14.90
C ALA A 255 -2.37 -7.66 -14.06
N GLY A 256 -2.27 -7.58 -12.73
CA GLY A 256 -2.70 -8.63 -11.81
C GLY A 256 -4.20 -8.90 -11.88
N GLU A 257 -5.04 -7.84 -11.86
CA GLU A 257 -6.50 -7.97 -12.01
C GLU A 257 -6.86 -8.64 -13.34
N ASN A 258 -6.27 -8.20 -14.46
CA ASN A 258 -6.53 -8.81 -15.77
C ASN A 258 -6.03 -10.26 -15.85
N LEU A 259 -4.90 -10.58 -15.23
CA LEU A 259 -4.38 -11.95 -15.18
C LEU A 259 -5.30 -12.88 -14.39
N LEU A 260 -5.79 -12.44 -13.23
CA LEU A 260 -6.74 -13.20 -12.42
C LEU A 260 -8.04 -13.49 -13.17
N GLU A 261 -8.57 -12.48 -13.86
CA GLU A 261 -9.78 -12.64 -14.68
C GLU A 261 -9.56 -13.63 -15.82
N LEU A 262 -8.43 -13.53 -16.54
CA LEU A 262 -8.07 -14.48 -17.60
C LEU A 262 -7.96 -15.91 -17.07
N MET A 263 -7.34 -16.12 -15.89
CA MET A 263 -7.19 -17.44 -15.29
C MET A 263 -8.53 -18.03 -14.86
N LEU A 264 -9.44 -17.20 -14.32
CA LEU A 264 -10.80 -17.62 -13.99
C LEU A 264 -11.55 -18.12 -15.23
N GLN A 265 -11.40 -17.41 -16.35
CA GLN A 265 -12.07 -17.77 -17.60
C GLN A 265 -11.47 -19.01 -18.28
N MET A 266 -10.14 -19.13 -18.31
CA MET A 266 -9.46 -20.31 -18.89
C MET A 266 -9.82 -21.62 -18.20
N GLY A 267 -10.07 -21.59 -16.88
CA GLY A 267 -10.50 -22.77 -16.13
C GLY A 267 -11.96 -23.12 -16.31
N GLY A 268 -12.77 -22.28 -16.98
CA GLY A 268 -14.20 -22.47 -17.17
C GLY A 268 -14.98 -22.47 -15.85
N GLN A 269 -16.29 -22.71 -15.94
CA GLN A 269 -17.20 -22.64 -14.78
C GLN A 269 -16.82 -23.53 -13.60
N TRP A 270 -16.18 -24.68 -13.84
CA TRP A 270 -15.91 -25.67 -12.81
C TRP A 270 -14.50 -25.59 -12.20
N PHE A 271 -13.50 -25.23 -13.00
CA PHE A 271 -12.10 -25.26 -12.60
C PHE A 271 -11.42 -23.88 -12.59
N GLY A 272 -12.11 -22.82 -12.96
CA GLY A 272 -11.56 -21.45 -13.02
C GLY A 272 -10.97 -21.00 -11.69
N TRP A 273 -11.67 -21.27 -10.58
CA TRP A 273 -11.19 -20.93 -9.24
C TRP A 273 -9.87 -21.65 -8.88
N LEU A 274 -9.73 -22.93 -9.30
CA LEU A 274 -8.53 -23.70 -9.03
C LEU A 274 -7.34 -23.20 -9.85
N ALA A 275 -7.58 -22.81 -11.11
CA ALA A 275 -6.56 -22.18 -11.95
C ALA A 275 -6.14 -20.81 -11.44
N ALA A 276 -7.07 -20.00 -10.94
CA ALA A 276 -6.80 -18.67 -10.39
C ALA A 276 -6.13 -18.68 -9.01
N LEU A 277 -6.33 -19.75 -8.21
CA LEU A 277 -5.86 -19.81 -6.82
C LEU A 277 -4.35 -19.51 -6.64
N PRO A 278 -3.41 -20.11 -7.38
CA PRO A 278 -2.00 -19.81 -7.26
C PRO A 278 -1.69 -18.34 -7.63
N PHE A 279 -2.43 -17.77 -8.58
CA PHE A 279 -2.27 -16.39 -8.99
C PHE A 279 -2.79 -15.41 -7.94
N TYR A 280 -3.84 -15.75 -7.19
CA TYR A 280 -4.28 -14.99 -6.02
C TYR A 280 -3.18 -14.87 -4.97
N PHE A 281 -2.52 -15.98 -4.63
CA PHE A 281 -1.40 -15.93 -3.68
C PHE A 281 -0.21 -15.14 -4.22
N LEU A 282 0.09 -15.27 -5.50
CA LEU A 282 1.14 -14.49 -6.15
C LEU A 282 0.81 -13.00 -6.08
N GLU A 283 -0.42 -12.61 -6.38
CA GLU A 283 -0.84 -11.20 -6.39
C GLU A 283 -0.86 -10.59 -4.98
N LEU A 284 -1.25 -11.37 -3.93
CA LEU A 284 -1.10 -10.95 -2.53
C LEU A 284 0.34 -10.62 -2.19
N LEU A 285 1.27 -11.47 -2.63
CA LEU A 285 2.70 -11.28 -2.41
C LEU A 285 3.22 -10.07 -3.21
N VAL A 286 2.85 -9.95 -4.48
CA VAL A 286 3.22 -8.82 -5.34
C VAL A 286 2.70 -7.50 -4.76
N GLY A 287 1.45 -7.47 -4.27
CA GLY A 287 0.87 -6.30 -3.63
C GLY A 287 1.63 -5.84 -2.39
N LEU A 288 2.11 -6.77 -1.56
CA LEU A 288 2.95 -6.48 -0.40
C LEU A 288 4.34 -5.99 -0.83
N ILE A 289 4.99 -6.71 -1.75
CA ILE A 289 6.32 -6.34 -2.27
C ILE A 289 6.26 -4.97 -2.93
N GLN A 290 5.20 -4.66 -3.67
CA GLN A 290 5.04 -3.37 -4.33
C GLN A 290 4.96 -2.20 -3.34
N ALA A 291 4.23 -2.36 -2.23
CA ALA A 291 4.19 -1.37 -1.17
C ALA A 291 5.57 -1.16 -0.53
N LEU A 292 6.30 -2.27 -0.30
CA LEU A 292 7.65 -2.23 0.26
C LEU A 292 8.63 -1.56 -0.70
N VAL A 293 8.59 -1.88 -1.99
CA VAL A 293 9.43 -1.25 -3.03
C VAL A 293 9.12 0.24 -3.17
N PHE A 294 7.83 0.64 -3.11
CA PHE A 294 7.45 2.05 -3.11
C PHE A 294 8.10 2.78 -1.93
N MET A 295 7.93 2.27 -0.72
CA MET A 295 8.49 2.85 0.51
C MET A 295 10.03 2.88 0.45
N LEU A 296 10.68 1.80 0.02
CA LEU A 296 12.14 1.70 -0.07
C LEU A 296 12.71 2.72 -1.06
N LEU A 297 12.20 2.77 -2.29
CA LEU A 297 12.72 3.68 -3.31
C LEU A 297 12.54 5.15 -2.90
N THR A 298 11.35 5.49 -2.39
CA THR A 298 11.07 6.86 -1.95
C THR A 298 11.92 7.26 -0.75
N SER A 299 12.18 6.34 0.19
CA SER A 299 13.05 6.58 1.35
C SER A 299 14.53 6.76 0.94
N VAL A 300 15.02 5.95 0.00
CA VAL A 300 16.38 6.09 -0.54
C VAL A 300 16.53 7.43 -1.28
N PHE A 301 15.54 7.82 -2.09
CA PHE A 301 15.60 9.12 -2.78
C PHE A 301 15.61 10.30 -1.80
N LEU A 302 14.87 10.20 -0.69
CA LEU A 302 14.89 11.22 0.34
C LEU A 302 16.25 11.25 1.06
N LYS A 303 16.80 10.10 1.41
CA LYS A 303 18.11 10.00 2.05
C LYS A 303 19.19 10.65 1.19
N LEU A 304 19.27 10.27 -0.09
CA LEU A 304 20.30 10.75 -1.00
C LEU A 304 20.39 12.29 -1.05
N ILE A 305 19.24 12.98 -0.96
CA ILE A 305 19.24 14.44 -1.02
C ILE A 305 19.51 15.08 0.33
N CYS A 306 19.14 14.41 1.45
CA CYS A 306 19.35 14.93 2.80
C CYS A 306 20.77 14.67 3.32
N ASP A 307 21.44 13.60 2.90
CA ASP A 307 22.77 13.18 3.40
C ASP A 307 23.91 14.10 2.88
N HIS A 308 23.72 14.75 1.74
CA HIS A 308 24.71 15.67 1.16
C HIS A 308 24.81 17.02 1.91
N GLY A 309 23.87 17.32 2.80
CA GLY A 309 23.90 18.54 3.63
C GLY A 309 24.84 18.46 4.85
N ASP A 310 25.15 17.25 5.31
CA ASP A 310 25.93 17.04 6.56
C ASP A 310 27.45 17.12 6.35
N HIS A 311 27.95 17.06 5.12
CA HIS A 311 29.38 17.17 4.81
C HIS A 311 29.89 18.61 4.64
N GLY A 312 29.01 19.61 4.67
CA GLY A 312 29.38 21.02 4.54
C GLY A 312 29.88 21.69 5.82
N ASP A 313 29.58 21.15 6.98
CA ASP A 313 29.86 21.81 8.28
C ASP A 313 31.12 21.29 9.00
N GLU A 314 31.78 20.23 8.50
CA GLU A 314 32.99 19.68 9.13
C GLU A 314 34.32 20.28 8.61
N GLU A 315 34.33 21.04 7.50
CA GLU A 315 35.57 21.61 6.94
C GLU A 315 35.94 23.02 7.42
N HIS A 316 35.17 23.65 8.33
CA HIS A 316 35.50 24.98 8.87
C HIS A 316 35.88 25.00 10.35
N GLY A 317 36.32 23.89 10.90
CA GLY A 317 36.74 23.76 12.31
C GLY A 317 38.19 23.35 12.54
N HIS A 318 39.16 23.97 11.82
CA HIS A 318 40.59 23.92 12.23
C HIS A 318 41.27 25.26 11.97
#